data_f0d184b08a4058e7e44171cd50b8cfbd
#
_entry.id   f0d184b08a4058e7e44171cd50b8cfbd
#
_cell.length_a   1.000
_cell.length_b   1.000
_cell.length_c   1.000
_cell.angle_alpha   90.00
_cell.angle_beta   90.00
_cell.angle_gamma   90.00
#
_symmetry.space_group_name_H-M   'P 1'
#
loop_
_entity.id
_entity.type
_entity.pdbx_description
1 polymer ?
#
loop_
_entity_poly.entity_id
_entity_poly.type
_entity_poly.pdbx_seq_one_letter_code
_entity_poly.pdbx_strand_id
1 'polypeptide(L)'
;EVYYLVLAWVLLSLAVLYLFTLTPVGRLTLGLRENSQRLRFLGYDVHRLNVTVFAISAMFAGIAGGLQALNTESANYVLLESHVSAAVVLNSYIGGVTVFLGPALGAALMTFFGYAVSDLTRSWLLYQGVLFVLVMMFMPQGLVGLGGAAARQLKRHGATRALPLLLAWLVAVLLLTA
;
A
#
# COMPACT_ATOMS: atom_id res chain seq x y z
N GLU A 1 -13.54 -22.58 3.32
CA GLU A 1 -14.60 -21.64 3.82
C GLU A 1 -13.99 -20.39 4.43
N VAL A 2 -12.95 -20.49 5.24
CA VAL A 2 -12.25 -19.34 5.88
C VAL A 2 -11.75 -18.35 4.83
N TYR A 3 -11.21 -18.82 3.70
CA TYR A 3 -10.74 -17.95 2.61
C TYR A 3 -11.81 -16.99 2.09
N TYR A 4 -13.02 -17.48 1.83
CA TYR A 4 -14.11 -16.63 1.34
C TYR A 4 -14.58 -15.63 2.39
N LEU A 5 -14.57 -16.02 3.66
CA LEU A 5 -14.90 -15.13 4.77
C LEU A 5 -13.88 -13.99 4.88
N VAL A 6 -12.58 -14.32 4.85
CA VAL A 6 -11.51 -13.31 4.88
C VAL A 6 -11.60 -12.40 3.66
N LEU A 7 -11.81 -12.95 2.46
CA LEU A 7 -11.96 -12.17 1.24
C LEU A 7 -13.15 -11.20 1.33
N ALA A 8 -14.31 -11.67 1.81
CA ALA A 8 -15.48 -10.83 1.99
C ALA A 8 -15.24 -9.67 2.95
N TRP A 9 -14.59 -9.93 4.09
CA TRP A 9 -14.21 -8.90 5.06
C TRP A 9 -13.20 -7.89 4.51
N VAL A 10 -12.21 -8.34 3.73
CA VAL A 10 -11.23 -7.47 3.09
C VAL A 10 -11.92 -6.55 2.07
N LEU A 11 -12.80 -7.10 1.23
CA LEU A 11 -13.54 -6.30 0.25
C LEU A 11 -14.49 -5.30 0.94
N LEU A 12 -15.20 -5.73 2.00
CA LEU A 12 -16.05 -4.85 2.79
C LEU A 12 -15.23 -3.71 3.41
N SER A 13 -14.09 -4.02 4.03
CA SER A 13 -13.21 -3.02 4.65
C SER A 13 -12.68 -2.02 3.63
N LEU A 14 -12.26 -2.48 2.46
CA LEU A 14 -11.84 -1.60 1.36
C LEU A 14 -12.99 -0.72 0.87
N ALA A 15 -14.20 -1.26 0.74
CA ALA A 15 -15.37 -0.48 0.34
C ALA A 15 -15.70 0.60 1.37
N VAL A 16 -15.71 0.27 2.67
CA VAL A 16 -15.99 1.24 3.74
C VAL A 16 -14.90 2.32 3.81
N LEU A 17 -13.63 1.95 3.69
CA LEU A 17 -12.54 2.92 3.64
C LEU A 17 -12.63 3.82 2.41
N TYR A 18 -13.01 3.27 1.25
CA TYR A 18 -13.22 4.07 0.05
C TYR A 18 -14.37 5.07 0.24
N LEU A 19 -15.50 4.63 0.78
CA LEU A 19 -16.61 5.52 1.11
C LEU A 19 -16.20 6.60 2.11
N PHE A 20 -15.37 6.26 3.11
CA PHE A 20 -14.83 7.24 4.05
C PHE A 20 -14.02 8.33 3.34
N THR A 21 -13.19 7.98 2.34
CA THR A 21 -12.43 8.98 1.58
C THR A 21 -13.32 9.99 0.82
N LEU A 22 -14.55 9.62 0.49
CA LEU A 22 -15.51 10.49 -0.17
C LEU A 22 -16.21 11.45 0.80
N THR A 23 -16.17 11.16 2.10
CA THR A 23 -16.76 12.04 3.13
C THR A 23 -15.99 13.35 3.27
N PRO A 24 -16.62 14.43 3.79
CA PRO A 24 -15.90 15.68 4.08
C PRO A 24 -14.71 15.48 5.02
N VAL A 25 -14.86 14.62 6.03
CA VAL A 25 -13.78 14.27 6.98
C VAL A 25 -12.62 13.57 6.24
N GLY A 26 -12.92 12.60 5.37
CA GLY A 26 -11.92 11.92 4.57
C GLY A 26 -11.15 12.87 3.64
N ARG A 27 -11.80 13.89 3.08
CA ARG A 27 -11.12 14.92 2.26
C ARG A 27 -10.23 15.83 3.10
N LEU A 28 -10.63 16.15 4.34
CA LEU A 28 -9.82 16.92 5.27
C LEU A 28 -8.53 16.18 5.69
N THR A 29 -8.49 14.86 5.64
CA THR A 29 -7.28 14.07 5.92
C THR A 29 -6.13 14.39 4.96
N LEU A 30 -6.44 14.69 3.69
CA LEU A 30 -5.44 15.15 2.72
C LEU A 30 -4.85 16.50 3.12
N GLY A 31 -5.71 17.45 3.51
CA GLY A 31 -5.25 18.75 4.02
C GLY A 31 -4.42 18.62 5.31
N LEU A 32 -4.78 17.67 6.18
CA LEU A 32 -4.04 17.37 7.40
C LEU A 32 -2.60 16.89 7.10
N ARG A 33 -2.45 16.06 6.08
CA ARG A 33 -1.15 15.55 5.62
C ARG A 33 -0.29 16.65 4.97
N GLU A 34 -0.91 17.51 4.17
CA GLU A 34 -0.19 18.56 3.44
C GLU A 34 0.20 19.74 4.34
N ASN A 35 -0.74 20.26 5.12
CA ASN A 35 -0.49 21.40 6.00
C ASN A 35 -1.54 21.54 7.11
N SER A 36 -1.22 20.99 8.29
CA SER A 36 -2.09 21.05 9.47
C SER A 36 -2.31 22.48 9.98
N GLN A 37 -1.36 23.41 9.79
CA GLN A 37 -1.51 24.81 10.21
C GLN A 37 -2.57 25.53 9.37
N ARG A 38 -2.62 25.28 8.06
CA ARG A 38 -3.64 25.85 7.18
C ARG A 38 -5.05 25.44 7.62
N LEU A 39 -5.25 24.18 8.03
CA LEU A 39 -6.53 23.72 8.54
C LEU A 39 -6.94 24.45 9.83
N ARG A 40 -5.99 24.72 10.72
CA ARG A 40 -6.25 25.51 11.94
C ARG A 40 -6.70 26.95 11.62
N PHE A 41 -6.05 27.59 10.66
CA PHE A 41 -6.44 28.93 10.23
C PHE A 41 -7.83 28.98 9.58
N LEU A 42 -8.27 27.87 8.98
CA LEU A 42 -9.63 27.70 8.44
C LEU A 42 -10.68 27.37 9.52
N GLY A 43 -10.26 27.30 10.81
CA GLY A 43 -11.16 27.04 11.95
C GLY A 43 -11.42 25.57 12.24
N TYR A 44 -10.72 24.64 11.59
CA TYR A 44 -10.87 23.21 11.88
C TYR A 44 -10.09 22.78 13.11
N ASP A 45 -10.72 21.98 13.97
CA ASP A 45 -10.05 21.33 15.10
C ASP A 45 -9.18 20.16 14.62
N VAL A 46 -7.90 20.46 14.39
CA VAL A 46 -6.90 19.49 13.92
C VAL A 46 -6.72 18.34 14.92
N HIS A 47 -6.88 18.58 16.22
CA HIS A 47 -6.75 17.54 17.22
C HIS A 47 -7.86 16.49 17.10
N ARG A 48 -9.12 16.94 17.03
CA ARG A 48 -10.27 16.04 16.83
C ARG A 48 -10.17 15.26 15.53
N LEU A 49 -9.73 15.94 14.47
CA LEU A 49 -9.54 15.29 13.18
C LEU A 49 -8.49 14.17 13.24
N ASN A 50 -7.33 14.44 13.88
CA ASN A 50 -6.29 13.43 14.11
C ASN A 50 -6.81 12.25 14.92
N VAL A 51 -7.50 12.50 16.04
CA VAL A 51 -8.08 11.43 16.88
C VAL A 51 -9.06 10.58 16.08
N THR A 52 -9.92 11.19 15.29
CA THR A 52 -10.89 10.46 14.46
C THR A 52 -10.20 9.55 13.44
N VAL A 53 -9.21 10.09 12.71
CA VAL A 53 -8.45 9.31 11.71
C VAL A 53 -7.70 8.17 12.38
N PHE A 54 -7.07 8.43 13.52
CA PHE A 54 -6.33 7.42 14.27
C PHE A 54 -7.26 6.31 14.80
N ALA A 55 -8.43 6.68 15.33
CA ALA A 55 -9.42 5.71 15.81
C ALA A 55 -9.93 4.80 14.68
N ILE A 56 -10.24 5.37 13.50
CA ILE A 56 -10.65 4.59 12.33
C ILE A 56 -9.52 3.65 11.88
N SER A 57 -8.28 4.15 11.80
CA SER A 57 -7.12 3.34 11.45
C SER A 57 -6.91 2.17 12.42
N ALA A 58 -7.00 2.43 13.72
CA ALA A 58 -6.87 1.41 14.76
C ALA A 58 -7.98 0.34 14.67
N MET A 59 -9.21 0.75 14.37
CA MET A 59 -10.34 -0.17 14.18
C MET A 59 -10.05 -1.14 13.03
N PHE A 60 -9.63 -0.64 11.87
CA PHE A 60 -9.31 -1.50 10.72
C PHE A 60 -8.06 -2.36 10.95
N ALA A 61 -7.06 -1.85 11.67
CA ALA A 61 -5.91 -2.63 12.09
C ALA A 61 -6.31 -3.80 13.01
N GLY A 62 -7.25 -3.56 13.93
CA GLY A 62 -7.81 -4.62 14.78
C GLY A 62 -8.56 -5.68 14.00
N ILE A 63 -9.37 -5.29 13.01
CA ILE A 63 -10.06 -6.22 12.11
C ILE A 63 -9.03 -7.05 11.32
N ALA A 64 -8.00 -6.42 10.78
CA ALA A 64 -6.94 -7.12 10.04
C ALA A 64 -6.19 -8.13 10.92
N GLY A 65 -5.88 -7.76 12.17
CA GLY A 65 -5.27 -8.67 13.14
C GLY A 65 -6.16 -9.87 13.49
N GLY A 66 -7.46 -9.64 13.66
CA GLY A 66 -8.44 -10.70 13.88
C GLY A 66 -8.56 -11.67 12.69
N LEU A 67 -8.60 -11.13 11.46
CA LEU A 67 -8.61 -11.94 10.23
C LEU A 67 -7.32 -12.74 10.05
N GLN A 68 -6.18 -12.15 10.42
CA GLN A 68 -4.90 -12.85 10.40
C GLN A 68 -4.86 -14.01 11.40
N ALA A 69 -5.37 -13.80 12.63
CA ALA A 69 -5.46 -14.87 13.62
C ALA A 69 -6.37 -16.02 13.16
N LEU A 70 -7.48 -15.71 12.48
CA LEU A 70 -8.35 -16.72 11.87
C LEU A 70 -7.64 -17.48 10.74
N ASN A 71 -6.85 -16.79 9.92
CA ASN A 71 -6.14 -17.42 8.80
C ASN A 71 -4.98 -18.32 9.27
N THR A 72 -4.31 -17.96 10.36
CA THR A 72 -3.20 -18.75 10.95
C THR A 72 -3.66 -19.76 12.00
N GLU A 73 -4.98 -19.81 12.29
CA GLU A 73 -5.59 -20.64 13.35
C GLU A 73 -4.89 -20.47 14.73
N SER A 74 -4.17 -19.38 14.89
CA SER A 74 -3.41 -19.08 16.12
C SER A 74 -3.30 -17.58 16.37
N ALA A 75 -3.53 -17.18 17.62
CA ALA A 75 -3.21 -15.84 18.09
C ALA A 75 -1.79 -15.87 18.70
N ASN A 76 -0.79 -15.50 17.92
CA ASN A 76 0.60 -15.52 18.34
C ASN A 76 1.14 -14.11 18.53
N TYR A 77 1.98 -13.89 19.57
CA TYR A 77 2.66 -12.63 19.83
C TYR A 77 3.65 -12.22 18.71
N VAL A 78 4.08 -13.15 17.86
CA VAL A 78 4.94 -12.90 16.70
C VAL A 78 4.31 -11.87 15.74
N LEU A 79 2.98 -11.77 15.69
CA LEU A 79 2.27 -10.75 14.91
C LEU A 79 2.47 -9.33 15.45
N LEU A 80 2.89 -9.18 16.70
CA LEU A 80 3.18 -7.90 17.34
C LEU A 80 4.65 -7.47 17.18
N GLU A 81 5.47 -8.28 16.51
CA GLU A 81 6.87 -7.93 16.28
C GLU A 81 7.01 -6.70 15.38
N SER A 82 8.01 -5.88 15.70
CA SER A 82 8.31 -4.65 14.96
C SER A 82 8.57 -4.90 13.47
N HIS A 83 9.12 -6.06 13.15
CA HIS A 83 9.42 -6.46 11.77
C HIS A 83 8.14 -6.62 10.92
N VAL A 84 7.07 -7.18 11.49
CA VAL A 84 5.76 -7.31 10.80
C VAL A 84 5.16 -5.94 10.54
N SER A 85 5.19 -5.06 11.55
CA SER A 85 4.72 -3.67 11.40
C SER A 85 5.54 -2.91 10.35
N ALA A 86 6.86 -3.08 10.34
CA ALA A 86 7.73 -2.48 9.33
C ALA A 86 7.39 -2.99 7.92
N ALA A 87 7.16 -4.29 7.75
CA ALA A 87 6.79 -4.87 6.45
C ALA A 87 5.48 -4.28 5.89
N VAL A 88 4.48 -4.04 6.74
CA VAL A 88 3.21 -3.39 6.32
C VAL A 88 3.46 -1.98 5.80
N VAL A 89 4.30 -1.20 6.50
CA VAL A 89 4.68 0.16 6.07
C VAL A 89 5.44 0.10 4.74
N LEU A 90 6.45 -0.78 4.63
CA LEU A 90 7.23 -0.95 3.41
C LEU A 90 6.36 -1.33 2.21
N ASN A 91 5.47 -2.30 2.38
CA ASN A 91 4.53 -2.74 1.34
C ASN A 91 3.60 -1.62 0.88
N SER A 92 3.16 -0.77 1.82
CA SER A 92 2.31 0.39 1.53
C SER A 92 3.06 1.44 0.70
N TYR A 93 4.34 1.68 1.00
CA TYR A 93 5.18 2.60 0.22
C TYR A 93 5.50 2.06 -1.17
N ILE A 94 5.85 0.78 -1.28
CA ILE A 94 6.12 0.13 -2.58
C ILE A 94 4.88 0.20 -3.49
N GLY A 95 3.70 -0.06 -2.93
CA GLY A 95 2.45 0.06 -3.68
C GLY A 95 2.13 1.48 -4.12
N GLY A 96 2.50 2.47 -3.31
CA GLY A 96 2.27 3.89 -3.56
C GLY A 96 1.17 4.48 -2.68
N VAL A 97 1.57 5.35 -1.75
CA VAL A 97 0.68 6.01 -0.77
C VAL A 97 -0.21 7.10 -1.36
N THR A 98 -0.03 7.45 -2.62
CA THR A 98 -0.82 8.48 -3.30
C THR A 98 -2.10 7.95 -3.92
N VAL A 99 -2.19 6.64 -4.12
CA VAL A 99 -3.34 5.96 -4.73
C VAL A 99 -4.02 5.07 -3.68
N PHE A 100 -5.34 5.14 -3.57
CA PHE A 100 -6.10 4.40 -2.55
C PHE A 100 -5.82 2.89 -2.56
N LEU A 101 -5.79 2.26 -3.74
CA LEU A 101 -5.49 0.83 -3.88
C LEU A 101 -3.98 0.50 -3.87
N GLY A 102 -3.12 1.52 -3.80
CA GLY A 102 -1.66 1.35 -3.78
C GLY A 102 -1.19 0.37 -2.73
N PRO A 103 -1.50 0.58 -1.44
CA PRO A 103 -1.08 -0.32 -0.36
C PRO A 103 -1.54 -1.76 -0.53
N ALA A 104 -2.78 -1.97 -1.01
CA ALA A 104 -3.32 -3.31 -1.26
C ALA A 104 -2.58 -4.04 -2.39
N LEU A 105 -2.31 -3.35 -3.49
CA LEU A 105 -1.54 -3.90 -4.61
C LEU A 105 -0.07 -4.11 -4.24
N GLY A 106 0.52 -3.20 -3.46
CA GLY A 106 1.87 -3.35 -2.95
C GLY A 106 2.01 -4.57 -2.04
N ALA A 107 1.07 -4.77 -1.12
CA ALA A 107 1.03 -5.95 -0.26
C ALA A 107 0.88 -7.24 -1.07
N ALA A 108 -0.03 -7.28 -2.05
CA ALA A 108 -0.21 -8.45 -2.90
C ALA A 108 1.05 -8.80 -3.70
N LEU A 109 1.69 -7.79 -4.31
CA LEU A 109 2.95 -7.95 -5.05
C LEU A 109 4.10 -8.43 -4.16
N MET A 110 4.26 -7.83 -2.98
CA MET A 110 5.34 -8.20 -2.06
C MET A 110 5.12 -9.58 -1.45
N THR A 111 3.88 -9.96 -1.18
CA THR A 111 3.55 -11.32 -0.73
C THR A 111 3.90 -12.34 -1.81
N PHE A 112 3.50 -12.08 -3.06
CA PHE A 112 3.85 -12.96 -4.19
C PHE A 112 5.37 -13.04 -4.40
N PHE A 113 6.07 -11.90 -4.36
CA PHE A 113 7.52 -11.85 -4.45
C PHE A 113 8.19 -12.61 -3.31
N GLY A 114 7.69 -12.43 -2.07
CA GLY A 114 8.21 -13.15 -0.90
C GLY A 114 8.10 -14.66 -1.06
N TYR A 115 6.98 -15.18 -1.55
CA TYR A 115 6.83 -16.61 -1.84
C TYR A 115 7.79 -17.07 -2.92
N ALA A 116 7.87 -16.37 -4.06
CA ALA A 116 8.72 -16.75 -5.18
C ALA A 116 10.23 -16.76 -4.81
N VAL A 117 10.68 -15.79 -4.02
CA VAL A 117 12.10 -15.68 -3.62
C VAL A 117 12.43 -16.56 -2.42
N SER A 118 11.47 -16.81 -1.52
CA SER A 118 11.66 -17.70 -0.37
C SER A 118 12.01 -19.13 -0.78
N ASP A 119 11.43 -19.59 -1.89
CA ASP A 119 11.72 -20.93 -2.43
C ASP A 119 13.13 -21.03 -3.05
N LEU A 120 13.69 -19.90 -3.50
CA LEU A 120 14.97 -19.84 -4.19
C LEU A 120 16.14 -19.56 -3.25
N THR A 121 15.95 -18.81 -2.16
CA THR A 121 17.06 -18.31 -1.34
C THR A 121 16.69 -18.10 0.12
N ARG A 122 17.58 -18.56 1.01
CA ARG A 122 17.44 -18.40 2.47
C ARG A 122 17.51 -16.93 2.93
N SER A 123 18.07 -16.05 2.10
CA SER A 123 18.26 -14.60 2.40
C SER A 123 17.19 -13.71 1.78
N TRP A 124 15.97 -14.21 1.61
CA TRP A 124 14.86 -13.48 0.97
C TRP A 124 14.57 -12.09 1.58
N LEU A 125 14.78 -11.91 2.88
CA LEU A 125 14.64 -10.62 3.58
C LEU A 125 15.62 -9.56 3.06
N LEU A 126 16.85 -9.96 2.71
CA LEU A 126 17.85 -9.06 2.14
C LEU A 126 17.40 -8.57 0.76
N TYR A 127 16.91 -9.47 -0.08
CA TYR A 127 16.39 -9.11 -1.41
C TYR A 127 15.18 -8.20 -1.32
N GLN A 128 14.28 -8.44 -0.35
CA GLN A 128 13.14 -7.56 -0.10
C GLN A 128 13.59 -6.16 0.33
N GLY A 129 14.61 -6.06 1.19
CA GLY A 129 15.18 -4.78 1.61
C GLY A 129 15.86 -4.02 0.47
N VAL A 130 16.65 -4.73 -0.35
CA VAL A 130 17.29 -4.13 -1.54
C VAL A 130 16.24 -3.66 -2.54
N LEU A 131 15.23 -4.47 -2.82
CA LEU A 131 14.12 -4.10 -3.69
C LEU A 131 13.40 -2.84 -3.18
N PHE A 132 13.15 -2.76 -1.87
CA PHE A 132 12.55 -1.58 -1.27
C PHE A 132 13.39 -0.32 -1.52
N VAL A 133 14.71 -0.39 -1.26
CA VAL A 133 15.62 0.75 -1.47
C VAL A 133 15.60 1.17 -2.95
N LEU A 134 15.67 0.21 -3.87
CA LEU A 134 15.62 0.50 -5.31
C LEU A 134 14.30 1.17 -5.70
N VAL A 135 13.16 0.63 -5.24
CA VAL A 135 11.84 1.23 -5.53
C VAL A 135 11.75 2.65 -4.96
N MET A 136 12.23 2.89 -3.74
CA MET A 136 12.20 4.23 -3.13
C MET A 136 13.13 5.22 -3.83
N MET A 137 14.30 4.78 -4.32
CA MET A 137 15.23 5.65 -5.05
C MET A 137 14.72 6.02 -6.45
N PHE A 138 14.19 5.04 -7.18
CA PHE A 138 13.81 5.25 -8.59
C PHE A 138 12.33 5.58 -8.78
N MET A 139 11.47 5.23 -7.81
CA MET A 139 10.01 5.31 -7.93
C MET A 139 9.35 5.89 -6.66
N PRO A 140 9.61 7.17 -6.32
CA PRO A 140 9.11 7.76 -5.07
C PRO A 140 7.57 7.82 -4.99
N GLN A 141 6.86 7.60 -6.10
CA GLN A 141 5.39 7.54 -6.15
C GLN A 141 4.84 6.11 -6.01
N GLY A 142 5.72 5.11 -5.83
CA GLY A 142 5.36 3.69 -5.79
C GLY A 142 5.00 3.11 -7.16
N LEU A 143 4.85 1.78 -7.20
CA LEU A 143 4.57 1.03 -8.44
C LEU A 143 3.26 1.45 -9.10
N VAL A 144 2.21 1.67 -8.31
CA VAL A 144 0.88 2.08 -8.83
C VAL A 144 0.89 3.53 -9.30
N GLY A 145 1.70 4.38 -8.70
CA GLY A 145 1.90 5.77 -9.13
C GLY A 145 2.44 5.86 -10.56
N LEU A 146 3.35 4.96 -10.93
CA LEU A 146 3.87 4.85 -12.31
C LEU A 146 2.79 4.42 -13.30
N GLY A 147 1.98 3.43 -12.95
CA GLY A 147 0.85 3.02 -13.79
C GLY A 147 -0.11 4.18 -14.06
N GLY A 148 -0.41 4.98 -13.04
CA GLY A 148 -1.23 6.18 -13.17
C GLY A 148 -0.57 7.31 -13.96
N ALA A 149 0.75 7.48 -13.85
CA ALA A 149 1.51 8.45 -14.64
C ALA A 149 1.61 7.99 -16.11
N ALA A 150 1.91 6.71 -16.35
CA ALA A 150 1.93 6.12 -17.68
C ALA A 150 0.56 6.20 -18.36
N ALA A 151 -0.53 5.89 -17.66
CA ALA A 151 -1.88 6.00 -18.19
C ALA A 151 -2.26 7.46 -18.52
N ARG A 152 -1.82 8.43 -17.73
CA ARG A 152 -2.02 9.86 -18.02
C ARG A 152 -1.20 10.34 -19.20
N GLN A 153 0.03 9.84 -19.36
CA GLN A 153 0.87 10.13 -20.52
C GLN A 153 0.34 9.47 -21.80
N LEU A 154 -0.17 8.23 -21.70
CA LEU A 154 -0.85 7.57 -22.84
C LEU A 154 -2.04 8.39 -23.33
N LYS A 155 -2.84 8.94 -22.40
CA LYS A 155 -4.02 9.76 -22.71
C LYS A 155 -3.65 11.12 -23.32
N ARG A 156 -2.44 11.65 -23.02
CA ARG A 156 -1.98 12.97 -23.50
C ARG A 156 -1.15 12.92 -24.81
N HIS A 157 -0.40 11.86 -25.07
CA HIS A 157 0.61 11.84 -26.15
C HIS A 157 0.51 10.66 -27.12
N GLY A 158 -0.55 9.85 -27.06
CA GLY A 158 -0.70 8.69 -27.95
C GLY A 158 0.27 7.54 -27.62
N ALA A 159 -0.10 6.33 -28.04
CA ALA A 159 0.58 5.08 -27.71
C ALA A 159 2.07 4.98 -28.10
N THR A 160 2.55 5.83 -29.01
CA THR A 160 3.89 5.73 -29.59
C THR A 160 5.05 6.09 -28.67
N ARG A 161 4.82 6.87 -27.58
CA ARG A 161 5.87 7.24 -26.62
C ARG A 161 5.85 6.42 -25.32
N ALA A 162 4.80 5.64 -25.09
CA ALA A 162 4.74 4.76 -23.93
C ALA A 162 5.40 3.39 -24.19
N LEU A 163 5.52 2.98 -25.44
CA LEU A 163 6.16 1.72 -25.84
C LEU A 163 7.59 1.56 -25.28
N PRO A 164 8.49 2.56 -25.37
CA PRO A 164 9.86 2.40 -24.86
C PRO A 164 9.93 2.31 -23.34
N LEU A 165 9.00 2.95 -22.61
CA LEU A 165 8.94 2.85 -21.15
C LEU A 165 8.44 1.47 -20.69
N LEU A 166 7.44 0.92 -21.38
CA LEU A 166 6.95 -0.45 -21.11
C LEU A 166 8.00 -1.50 -21.50
N LEU A 167 8.72 -1.30 -22.58
CA LEU A 167 9.84 -2.18 -23.00
C LEU A 167 11.01 -2.09 -22.01
N ALA A 168 11.37 -0.90 -21.54
CA ALA A 168 12.40 -0.73 -20.52
C ALA A 168 11.99 -1.42 -19.20
N TRP A 169 10.72 -1.38 -18.84
CA TRP A 169 10.19 -2.06 -17.67
C TRP A 169 10.20 -3.59 -17.83
N LEU A 170 9.80 -4.09 -18.99
CA LEU A 170 9.86 -5.52 -19.35
C LEU A 170 11.30 -6.04 -19.37
N VAL A 171 12.23 -5.26 -19.93
CA VAL A 171 13.67 -5.61 -19.92
C VAL A 171 14.24 -5.61 -18.51
N ALA A 172 13.87 -4.64 -17.66
CA ALA A 172 14.30 -4.62 -16.26
C ALA A 172 13.77 -5.82 -15.47
N VAL A 173 12.51 -6.22 -15.69
CA VAL A 173 11.93 -7.43 -15.09
C VAL A 173 12.60 -8.70 -15.60
N LEU A 174 12.86 -8.80 -16.92
CA LEU A 174 13.55 -9.94 -17.52
C LEU A 174 15.01 -10.08 -17.06
N LEU A 175 15.72 -8.97 -16.87
CA LEU A 175 17.08 -8.97 -16.33
C LEU A 175 17.15 -9.35 -14.84
N LEU A 176 16.03 -9.18 -14.11
CA LEU A 176 15.92 -9.61 -12.71
C LEU A 176 15.51 -11.08 -12.57
N THR A 177 15.01 -11.71 -13.65
CA THR A 177 14.56 -13.12 -13.66
C THR A 177 15.53 -14.05 -14.40
N ALA A 178 16.57 -13.52 -15.04
CA ALA A 178 17.67 -14.28 -15.65
C ALA A 178 18.89 -14.35 -14.72
#